data_4c85f07987063bcb0a0a771913cb94be
#
_entry.id   4c85f07987063bcb0a0a771913cb94be
#
_cell.length_a   1.000
_cell.length_b   1.000
_cell.length_c   1.000
_cell.angle_alpha   90.00
_cell.angle_beta   90.00
_cell.angle_gamma   90.00
#
_symmetry.space_group_name_H-M   'P 1'
#
loop_
_entity.id
_entity.type
_entity.pdbx_description
1 polymer ?
#
loop_
_entity_poly.entity_id
_entity_poly.type
_entity_poly.pdbx_seq_one_letter_code
_entity_poly.pdbx_strand_id
1 'polypeptide(L)'
;MTKAGTSLVAADAPAPTAALARRRGIELSLLVVAVLLSVYGYCAVGLARHGTVPPGAAGYGAGLGVLALVAHLAVRLRAPSADPLLLPIGVLLNGLGLVLIYRLDLETPGDRAAPTQLVWSTLGVALFIVVVLLLRDHRVLQRYAYVCVVAALVLLTLPILFPSVNGARIWIRIAGFSIQPGEFAKVLLAVFFAAYLAANRSALAYTGRRVFGVERLQLPTGRVLGPIVAIWLVSVGVLVLERDLGTSLLFFGLFVVLLYVATGRTGWIALGLLLAAAGAIAVGQLEPHVHGRVEDWRHPFASIEAGEGPNQLSQSLFAFAAGGTFGTGLGLGNSILIGFAAKSDFILATAGEELGLAGLSAVFLLYGLLVERGYRTGLALRDPFGRLLAVGLASIVALQVFVIAGGVTGLIPLTGMAMPFLAQGGSSVVTNWAIVALLIRLSDRARSRLGVPRAEEPAAPETGRHEHAGAAR
;
A
#
# COMPACT_ATOMS: atom_id res chain seq x y z
N MET A 1 -64.60 -5.25 15.79
CA MET A 1 -63.52 -4.41 15.21
C MET A 1 -62.24 -5.19 15.15
N THR A 2 -61.96 -5.69 13.98
CA THR A 2 -60.88 -6.65 13.65
C THR A 2 -59.56 -5.88 13.45
N LYS A 3 -58.55 -6.19 14.25
CA LYS A 3 -57.16 -5.68 14.01
C LYS A 3 -56.52 -6.52 12.91
N ALA A 4 -56.35 -5.93 11.75
CA ALA A 4 -55.54 -6.45 10.68
C ALA A 4 -54.05 -6.29 11.07
N GLY A 5 -53.37 -7.39 11.37
CA GLY A 5 -51.93 -7.44 11.55
C GLY A 5 -51.22 -7.37 10.19
N THR A 6 -50.54 -6.25 9.94
CA THR A 6 -49.66 -6.09 8.78
C THR A 6 -48.38 -6.87 9.05
N SER A 7 -48.27 -8.09 8.49
CA SER A 7 -47.00 -8.82 8.44
C SER A 7 -46.12 -8.11 7.42
N LEU A 8 -45.13 -7.36 7.91
CA LEU A 8 -43.99 -6.93 7.10
C LEU A 8 -43.25 -8.20 6.63
N VAL A 9 -43.40 -8.49 5.34
CA VAL A 9 -42.61 -9.51 4.63
C VAL A 9 -41.15 -9.13 4.80
N ALA A 10 -40.44 -9.86 5.66
CA ALA A 10 -39.01 -9.81 5.73
C ALA A 10 -38.48 -10.22 4.34
N ALA A 11 -37.91 -9.28 3.60
CA ALA A 11 -37.27 -9.54 2.34
C ALA A 11 -36.22 -10.64 2.55
N ASP A 12 -36.37 -11.76 1.84
CA ASP A 12 -35.49 -12.93 1.88
C ASP A 12 -34.02 -12.50 1.72
N ALA A 13 -33.29 -12.47 2.81
CA ALA A 13 -31.83 -12.33 2.76
C ALA A 13 -31.28 -13.59 2.04
N PRO A 14 -30.51 -13.44 0.96
CA PRO A 14 -30.02 -14.59 0.20
C PRO A 14 -29.23 -15.53 1.10
N ALA A 15 -29.47 -16.83 0.93
CA ALA A 15 -28.80 -17.88 1.69
C ALA A 15 -27.27 -17.67 1.68
N PRO A 16 -26.54 -17.96 2.77
CA PRO A 16 -25.09 -17.67 2.89
C PRO A 16 -24.26 -18.20 1.72
N THR A 17 -24.65 -19.34 1.15
CA THR A 17 -24.02 -19.96 -0.03
C THR A 17 -24.22 -19.15 -1.31
N ALA A 18 -25.41 -18.57 -1.53
CA ALA A 18 -25.69 -17.72 -2.69
C ALA A 18 -24.93 -16.38 -2.64
N ALA A 19 -24.81 -15.80 -1.45
CA ALA A 19 -24.03 -14.58 -1.25
C ALA A 19 -22.52 -14.80 -1.53
N LEU A 20 -21.95 -15.93 -1.14
CA LEU A 20 -20.58 -16.31 -1.44
C LEU A 20 -20.38 -16.58 -2.94
N ALA A 21 -21.30 -17.29 -3.59
CA ALA A 21 -21.24 -17.56 -5.02
C ALA A 21 -21.28 -16.26 -5.84
N ARG A 22 -22.16 -15.30 -5.47
CA ARG A 22 -22.26 -13.99 -6.12
C ARG A 22 -20.97 -13.18 -5.99
N ARG A 23 -20.34 -13.16 -4.81
CA ARG A 23 -19.06 -12.44 -4.61
C ARG A 23 -17.93 -13.01 -5.46
N ARG A 24 -17.87 -14.33 -5.60
CA ARG A 24 -16.88 -15.03 -6.44
C ARG A 24 -17.07 -14.73 -7.92
N GLY A 25 -18.32 -14.64 -8.37
CA GLY A 25 -18.64 -14.21 -9.74
C GLY A 25 -18.18 -12.78 -10.02
N ILE A 26 -18.42 -11.84 -9.08
CA ILE A 26 -17.98 -10.45 -9.20
C ILE A 26 -16.45 -10.36 -9.27
N GLU A 27 -15.71 -11.07 -8.42
CA GLU A 27 -14.24 -11.07 -8.46
C GLU A 27 -13.72 -11.58 -9.82
N LEU A 28 -14.27 -12.68 -10.33
CA LEU A 28 -13.86 -13.23 -11.62
C LEU A 28 -14.17 -12.28 -12.78
N SER A 29 -15.37 -11.68 -12.82
CA SER A 29 -15.72 -10.71 -13.85
C SER A 29 -14.80 -9.48 -13.85
N LEU A 30 -14.46 -8.96 -12.67
CA LEU A 30 -13.52 -7.84 -12.54
C LEU A 30 -12.10 -8.23 -12.93
N LEU A 31 -11.66 -9.47 -12.67
CA LEU A 31 -10.37 -9.98 -13.14
C LEU A 31 -10.32 -10.06 -14.67
N VAL A 32 -11.39 -10.56 -15.29
CA VAL A 32 -11.48 -10.58 -16.76
C VAL A 32 -11.35 -9.15 -17.32
N VAL A 33 -12.09 -8.20 -16.75
CA VAL A 33 -11.98 -6.78 -17.15
C VAL A 33 -10.56 -6.24 -16.95
N ALA A 34 -9.92 -6.54 -15.82
CA ALA A 34 -8.56 -6.10 -15.53
C ALA A 34 -7.55 -6.63 -16.56
N VAL A 35 -7.63 -7.92 -16.91
CA VAL A 35 -6.77 -8.54 -17.94
C VAL A 35 -7.05 -7.94 -19.31
N LEU A 36 -8.32 -7.79 -19.68
CA LEU A 36 -8.69 -7.22 -21.01
C LEU A 36 -8.23 -5.77 -21.16
N LEU A 37 -8.36 -4.94 -20.12
CA LEU A 37 -7.86 -3.56 -20.13
C LEU A 37 -6.33 -3.50 -20.26
N SER A 38 -5.61 -4.40 -19.59
CA SER A 38 -4.15 -4.49 -19.73
C SER A 38 -3.71 -4.94 -21.11
N VAL A 39 -4.40 -5.93 -21.70
CA VAL A 39 -4.15 -6.39 -23.07
C VAL A 39 -4.49 -5.30 -24.09
N TYR A 40 -5.61 -4.60 -23.89
CA TYR A 40 -5.98 -3.46 -24.72
C TYR A 40 -4.89 -2.38 -24.71
N GLY A 41 -4.39 -2.01 -23.51
CA GLY A 41 -3.30 -1.05 -23.39
C GLY A 41 -2.03 -1.50 -24.10
N TYR A 42 -1.64 -2.77 -23.98
CA TYR A 42 -0.49 -3.35 -24.68
C TYR A 42 -0.66 -3.27 -26.22
N CYS A 43 -1.83 -3.63 -26.73
CA CYS A 43 -2.14 -3.54 -28.16
C CYS A 43 -2.19 -2.09 -28.65
N ALA A 44 -2.77 -1.17 -27.85
CA ALA A 44 -2.85 0.25 -28.19
C ALA A 44 -1.46 0.88 -28.34
N VAL A 45 -0.53 0.58 -27.43
CA VAL A 45 0.88 1.01 -27.54
C VAL A 45 1.52 0.50 -28.82
N GLY A 46 1.34 -0.78 -29.15
CA GLY A 46 1.90 -1.36 -30.37
C GLY A 46 1.34 -0.74 -31.67
N LEU A 47 0.03 -0.51 -31.68
CA LEU A 47 -0.63 0.16 -32.81
C LEU A 47 -0.16 1.60 -32.97
N ALA A 48 -0.01 2.34 -31.88
CA ALA A 48 0.46 3.72 -31.89
C ALA A 48 1.91 3.85 -32.38
N ARG A 49 2.79 2.91 -32.00
CA ARG A 49 4.23 2.99 -32.30
C ARG A 49 4.64 2.28 -33.61
N HIS A 50 3.99 1.19 -33.97
CA HIS A 50 4.38 0.34 -35.08
C HIS A 50 3.29 0.16 -36.14
N GLY A 51 2.08 0.71 -35.93
CA GLY A 51 0.94 0.52 -36.83
C GLY A 51 0.37 -0.91 -36.85
N THR A 52 0.87 -1.81 -35.99
CA THR A 52 0.50 -3.23 -35.92
C THR A 52 0.31 -3.69 -34.48
N VAL A 53 -0.55 -4.70 -34.30
CA VAL A 53 -0.68 -5.36 -33.01
C VAL A 53 0.62 -6.12 -32.71
N PRO A 54 1.22 -5.94 -31.50
CA PRO A 54 2.45 -6.63 -31.16
C PRO A 54 2.29 -8.15 -31.21
N PRO A 55 3.22 -8.90 -31.83
CA PRO A 55 3.12 -10.36 -31.96
C PRO A 55 3.06 -11.08 -30.62
N GLY A 56 3.55 -10.44 -29.55
CA GLY A 56 3.48 -10.95 -28.17
C GLY A 56 2.16 -10.74 -27.42
N ALA A 57 1.15 -10.06 -28.04
CA ALA A 57 -0.09 -9.69 -27.33
C ALA A 57 -0.87 -10.89 -26.78
N ALA A 58 -0.98 -11.98 -27.53
CA ALA A 58 -1.63 -13.21 -27.08
C ALA A 58 -0.87 -13.85 -25.91
N GLY A 59 0.46 -13.90 -25.97
CA GLY A 59 1.31 -14.43 -24.89
C GLY A 59 1.24 -13.60 -23.62
N TYR A 60 1.26 -12.27 -23.76
CA TYR A 60 1.09 -11.34 -22.63
C TYR A 60 -0.28 -11.52 -21.95
N GLY A 61 -1.36 -11.55 -22.75
CA GLY A 61 -2.72 -11.73 -22.25
C GLY A 61 -2.92 -13.09 -21.59
N ALA A 62 -2.42 -14.17 -22.23
CA ALA A 62 -2.49 -15.52 -21.67
C ALA A 62 -1.68 -15.62 -20.36
N GLY A 63 -0.46 -15.09 -20.32
CA GLY A 63 0.38 -15.08 -19.12
C GLY A 63 -0.26 -14.35 -17.96
N LEU A 64 -0.72 -13.12 -18.18
CA LEU A 64 -1.41 -12.32 -17.15
C LEU A 64 -2.72 -12.99 -16.72
N GLY A 65 -3.49 -13.55 -17.67
CA GLY A 65 -4.73 -14.27 -17.41
C GLY A 65 -4.52 -15.52 -16.58
N VAL A 66 -3.50 -16.33 -16.89
CA VAL A 66 -3.15 -17.52 -16.10
C VAL A 66 -2.73 -17.14 -14.67
N LEU A 67 -1.86 -16.12 -14.51
CA LEU A 67 -1.46 -15.63 -13.18
C LEU A 67 -2.67 -15.15 -12.37
N ALA A 68 -3.56 -14.36 -12.98
CA ALA A 68 -4.78 -13.90 -12.33
C ALA A 68 -5.73 -15.04 -11.95
N LEU A 69 -5.89 -16.04 -12.84
CA LEU A 69 -6.74 -17.20 -12.59
C LEU A 69 -6.20 -18.06 -11.46
N VAL A 70 -4.90 -18.36 -11.43
CA VAL A 70 -4.28 -19.18 -10.37
C VAL A 70 -4.36 -18.45 -9.03
N ALA A 71 -4.13 -17.13 -9.01
CA ALA A 71 -4.32 -16.31 -7.80
C ALA A 71 -5.77 -16.35 -7.32
N HIS A 72 -6.74 -16.22 -8.22
CA HIS A 72 -8.17 -16.33 -7.92
C HIS A 72 -8.54 -17.70 -7.35
N LEU A 73 -8.02 -18.79 -7.93
CA LEU A 73 -8.25 -20.14 -7.42
C LEU A 73 -7.67 -20.31 -6.01
N ALA A 74 -6.48 -19.77 -5.73
CA ALA A 74 -5.89 -19.78 -4.39
C ALA A 74 -6.78 -19.04 -3.37
N VAL A 75 -7.31 -17.87 -3.74
CA VAL A 75 -8.25 -17.11 -2.89
C VAL A 75 -9.54 -17.92 -2.66
N ARG A 76 -10.11 -18.50 -3.71
CA ARG A 76 -11.32 -19.34 -3.57
C ARG A 76 -11.13 -20.52 -2.62
N LEU A 77 -9.96 -21.15 -2.65
CA LEU A 77 -9.66 -22.33 -1.84
C LEU A 77 -9.46 -22.00 -0.36
N ARG A 78 -8.86 -20.85 -0.05
CA ARG A 78 -8.40 -20.55 1.31
C ARG A 78 -8.97 -19.28 1.94
N ALA A 79 -9.56 -18.40 1.16
CA ALA A 79 -10.14 -17.14 1.60
C ALA A 79 -11.50 -16.86 0.92
N PRO A 80 -12.49 -17.77 1.03
CA PRO A 80 -13.74 -17.70 0.28
C PRO A 80 -14.60 -16.46 0.60
N SER A 81 -14.44 -15.87 1.78
CA SER A 81 -15.19 -14.68 2.24
C SER A 81 -14.43 -13.37 2.01
N ALA A 82 -13.25 -13.42 1.39
CA ALA A 82 -12.41 -12.24 1.15
C ALA A 82 -13.11 -11.15 0.31
N ASP A 83 -12.56 -9.95 0.37
CA ASP A 83 -13.04 -8.82 -0.42
C ASP A 83 -12.78 -9.06 -1.91
N PRO A 84 -13.83 -9.03 -2.77
CA PRO A 84 -13.69 -9.35 -4.19
C PRO A 84 -12.98 -8.26 -5.02
N LEU A 85 -12.67 -7.09 -4.44
CA LEU A 85 -12.03 -5.98 -5.15
C LEU A 85 -10.51 -6.00 -5.03
N LEU A 86 -9.94 -6.52 -3.92
CA LEU A 86 -8.51 -6.43 -3.64
C LEU A 86 -7.63 -7.06 -4.73
N LEU A 87 -7.97 -8.28 -5.16
CA LEU A 87 -7.19 -9.00 -6.18
C LEU A 87 -7.32 -8.36 -7.57
N PRO A 88 -8.52 -8.03 -8.10
CA PRO A 88 -8.65 -7.38 -9.40
C PRO A 88 -7.96 -6.03 -9.51
N ILE A 89 -8.00 -5.20 -8.44
CA ILE A 89 -7.28 -3.92 -8.41
C ILE A 89 -5.77 -4.15 -8.52
N GLY A 90 -5.21 -5.10 -7.76
CA GLY A 90 -3.79 -5.45 -7.85
C GLY A 90 -3.38 -5.93 -9.25
N VAL A 91 -4.21 -6.78 -9.88
CA VAL A 91 -3.96 -7.28 -11.25
C VAL A 91 -4.00 -6.14 -12.26
N LEU A 92 -4.99 -5.24 -12.17
CA LEU A 92 -5.12 -4.11 -13.11
C LEU A 92 -3.95 -3.13 -12.98
N LEU A 93 -3.59 -2.73 -11.76
CA LEU A 93 -2.46 -1.83 -11.52
C LEU A 93 -1.14 -2.44 -12.01
N ASN A 94 -0.91 -3.73 -11.72
CA ASN A 94 0.29 -4.44 -12.20
C ASN A 94 0.32 -4.56 -13.73
N GLY A 95 -0.83 -4.86 -14.35
CA GLY A 95 -0.96 -4.92 -15.81
C GLY A 95 -0.71 -3.57 -16.49
N LEU A 96 -1.27 -2.48 -15.94
CA LEU A 96 -1.00 -1.11 -16.40
C LEU A 96 0.49 -0.75 -16.28
N GLY A 97 1.12 -1.10 -15.15
CA GLY A 97 2.55 -0.88 -14.95
C GLY A 97 3.38 -1.57 -16.02
N LEU A 98 3.09 -2.84 -16.32
CA LEU A 98 3.76 -3.59 -17.39
C LEU A 98 3.58 -2.93 -18.77
N VAL A 99 2.40 -2.39 -19.06
CA VAL A 99 2.12 -1.67 -20.31
C VAL A 99 2.95 -0.39 -20.43
N LEU A 100 2.98 0.42 -19.37
CA LEU A 100 3.75 1.68 -19.35
C LEU A 100 5.26 1.42 -19.45
N ILE A 101 5.78 0.40 -18.74
CA ILE A 101 7.19 0.01 -18.83
C ILE A 101 7.52 -0.51 -20.25
N TYR A 102 6.66 -1.37 -20.81
CA TYR A 102 6.81 -1.83 -22.20
C TYR A 102 6.83 -0.68 -23.19
N ARG A 103 5.96 0.30 -23.03
CA ARG A 103 5.91 1.51 -23.85
C ARG A 103 7.26 2.24 -23.84
N LEU A 104 7.84 2.45 -22.66
CA LEU A 104 9.13 3.13 -22.52
C LEU A 104 10.30 2.29 -23.04
N ASP A 105 10.22 0.96 -22.96
CA ASP A 105 11.21 0.04 -23.52
C ASP A 105 11.32 0.14 -25.04
N LEU A 106 10.24 0.51 -25.75
CA LEU A 106 10.26 0.69 -27.19
C LEU A 106 11.15 1.86 -27.63
N GLU A 107 11.35 2.85 -26.75
CA GLU A 107 12.23 4.00 -27.02
C GLU A 107 13.63 3.84 -26.41
N THR A 108 13.86 2.80 -25.61
CA THR A 108 15.17 2.49 -25.00
C THR A 108 15.63 1.07 -25.37
N PRO A 109 16.04 0.79 -26.62
CA PRO A 109 16.34 -0.58 -27.08
C PRO A 109 17.42 -1.31 -26.29
N GLY A 110 18.33 -0.57 -25.65
CA GLY A 110 19.43 -1.13 -24.83
C GLY A 110 19.07 -1.39 -23.39
N ASP A 111 17.91 -0.91 -22.89
CA ASP A 111 17.49 -1.01 -21.50
C ASP A 111 16.05 -1.52 -21.41
N ARG A 112 15.87 -2.81 -21.69
CA ARG A 112 14.55 -3.48 -21.65
C ARG A 112 14.20 -3.92 -20.23
N ALA A 113 13.26 -3.25 -19.60
CA ALA A 113 12.80 -3.52 -18.25
C ALA A 113 11.55 -4.41 -18.16
N ALA A 114 10.65 -4.37 -19.17
CA ALA A 114 9.38 -5.09 -19.14
C ALA A 114 9.53 -6.62 -19.00
N PRO A 115 10.46 -7.32 -19.66
CA PRO A 115 10.65 -8.76 -19.43
C PRO A 115 11.06 -9.08 -17.99
N THR A 116 11.99 -8.32 -17.43
CA THR A 116 12.44 -8.49 -16.04
C THR A 116 11.31 -8.18 -15.07
N GLN A 117 10.51 -7.14 -15.33
CA GLN A 117 9.35 -6.78 -14.52
C GLN A 117 8.28 -7.88 -14.54
N LEU A 118 8.08 -8.56 -15.67
CA LEU A 118 7.16 -9.70 -15.77
C LEU A 118 7.61 -10.88 -14.90
N VAL A 119 8.92 -11.16 -14.85
CA VAL A 119 9.49 -12.19 -13.95
C VAL A 119 9.22 -11.81 -12.49
N TRP A 120 9.47 -10.55 -12.11
CA TRP A 120 9.18 -10.08 -10.75
C TRP A 120 7.68 -10.11 -10.42
N SER A 121 6.82 -9.78 -11.36
CA SER A 121 5.36 -9.90 -11.20
C SER A 121 4.94 -11.35 -10.96
N THR A 122 5.54 -12.29 -11.69
CA THR A 122 5.30 -13.72 -11.50
C THR A 122 5.76 -14.19 -10.11
N LEU A 123 6.95 -13.77 -9.66
CA LEU A 123 7.43 -14.05 -8.30
C LEU A 123 6.54 -13.43 -7.23
N GLY A 124 6.05 -12.20 -7.48
CA GLY A 124 5.11 -11.52 -6.58
C GLY A 124 3.79 -12.27 -6.44
N VAL A 125 3.20 -12.70 -7.55
CA VAL A 125 1.97 -13.53 -7.55
C VAL A 125 2.23 -14.90 -6.93
N ALA A 126 3.40 -15.52 -7.15
CA ALA A 126 3.77 -16.77 -6.47
C ALA A 126 3.84 -16.57 -4.96
N LEU A 127 4.48 -15.52 -4.47
CA LEU A 127 4.51 -15.17 -3.04
C LEU A 127 3.09 -14.90 -2.51
N PHE A 128 2.25 -14.17 -3.26
CA PHE A 128 0.84 -13.97 -2.93
C PHE A 128 0.12 -15.30 -2.71
N ILE A 129 0.27 -16.25 -3.63
CA ILE A 129 -0.35 -17.57 -3.55
C ILE A 129 0.16 -18.32 -2.31
N VAL A 130 1.47 -18.32 -2.06
CA VAL A 130 2.09 -18.94 -0.89
C VAL A 130 1.50 -18.36 0.40
N VAL A 131 1.42 -17.03 0.52
CA VAL A 131 0.86 -16.37 1.70
C VAL A 131 -0.62 -16.72 1.87
N VAL A 132 -1.43 -16.68 0.82
CA VAL A 132 -2.86 -17.01 0.88
C VAL A 132 -3.08 -18.47 1.27
N LEU A 133 -2.28 -19.41 0.75
CA LEU A 133 -2.44 -20.85 1.02
C LEU A 133 -1.92 -21.25 2.41
N LEU A 134 -0.76 -20.70 2.84
CA LEU A 134 -0.08 -21.14 4.07
C LEU A 134 -0.51 -20.35 5.30
N LEU A 135 -0.80 -19.06 5.18
CA LEU A 135 -1.18 -18.23 6.32
C LEU A 135 -2.62 -18.51 6.73
N ARG A 136 -2.85 -19.50 7.58
CA ARG A 136 -4.19 -19.86 8.08
C ARG A 136 -4.75 -18.84 9.06
N ASP A 137 -3.91 -18.33 9.97
CA ASP A 137 -4.28 -17.32 10.97
C ASP A 137 -3.21 -16.22 11.01
N HIS A 138 -3.64 -14.97 10.80
CA HIS A 138 -2.75 -13.79 10.86
C HIS A 138 -2.09 -13.60 12.25
N ARG A 139 -2.68 -14.15 13.31
CA ARG A 139 -2.14 -14.08 14.69
C ARG A 139 -0.78 -14.76 14.83
N VAL A 140 -0.44 -15.68 13.93
CA VAL A 140 0.91 -16.27 13.89
C VAL A 140 1.97 -15.19 13.72
N LEU A 141 1.70 -14.15 12.91
CA LEU A 141 2.61 -13.04 12.70
C LEU A 141 2.86 -12.24 13.99
N GLN A 142 1.84 -12.10 14.85
CA GLN A 142 1.97 -11.45 16.16
C GLN A 142 2.99 -12.16 17.04
N ARG A 143 3.02 -13.50 17.01
CA ARG A 143 3.99 -14.31 17.79
C ARG A 143 5.44 -14.04 17.38
N TYR A 144 5.67 -13.76 16.09
CA TYR A 144 6.99 -13.51 15.54
C TYR A 144 7.34 -12.03 15.40
N ALA A 145 6.60 -11.12 16.06
CA ALA A 145 6.79 -9.68 15.91
C ALA A 145 8.23 -9.20 16.19
N TYR A 146 8.89 -9.74 17.22
CA TYR A 146 10.28 -9.38 17.53
C TYR A 146 11.27 -9.95 16.51
N VAL A 147 11.00 -11.11 15.92
CA VAL A 147 11.78 -11.63 14.79
C VAL A 147 11.61 -10.73 13.58
N CYS A 148 10.38 -10.26 13.33
CA CYS A 148 10.11 -9.32 12.24
C CYS A 148 10.89 -8.01 12.37
N VAL A 149 10.98 -7.42 13.58
CA VAL A 149 11.75 -6.17 13.74
C VAL A 149 13.25 -6.40 13.58
N VAL A 150 13.80 -7.49 14.12
CA VAL A 150 15.21 -7.82 13.93
C VAL A 150 15.50 -8.05 12.44
N ALA A 151 14.67 -8.82 11.76
CA ALA A 151 14.81 -9.04 10.32
C ALA A 151 14.68 -7.73 9.52
N ALA A 152 13.76 -6.84 9.90
CA ALA A 152 13.61 -5.53 9.27
C ALA A 152 14.88 -4.68 9.43
N LEU A 153 15.44 -4.62 10.64
CA LEU A 153 16.68 -3.87 10.90
C LEU A 153 17.87 -4.46 10.13
N VAL A 154 17.99 -5.78 10.06
CA VAL A 154 19.02 -6.44 9.23
C VAL A 154 18.83 -6.08 7.75
N LEU A 155 17.61 -6.15 7.23
CA LEU A 155 17.32 -5.79 5.83
C LEU A 155 17.63 -4.31 5.54
N LEU A 156 17.41 -3.41 6.47
CA LEU A 156 17.73 -1.99 6.32
C LEU A 156 19.24 -1.72 6.40
N THR A 157 20.00 -2.47 7.21
CA THR A 157 21.44 -2.27 7.33
C THR A 157 22.25 -2.97 6.24
N LEU A 158 21.69 -4.03 5.66
CA LEU A 158 22.40 -4.87 4.69
C LEU A 158 22.90 -4.11 3.45
N PRO A 159 22.13 -3.16 2.82
CA PRO A 159 22.60 -2.43 1.64
C PRO A 159 23.82 -1.54 1.90
N ILE A 160 24.08 -1.15 3.15
CA ILE A 160 25.25 -0.33 3.51
C ILE A 160 26.57 -1.04 3.15
N LEU A 161 26.56 -2.38 3.13
CA LEU A 161 27.70 -3.21 2.78
C LEU A 161 27.96 -3.31 1.27
N PHE A 162 27.05 -2.78 0.44
CA PHE A 162 27.13 -2.85 -1.03
C PHE A 162 27.48 -1.47 -1.64
N PRO A 163 28.02 -1.45 -2.87
CA PRO A 163 28.31 -0.19 -3.56
C PRO A 163 27.09 0.69 -3.75
N SER A 164 27.28 2.00 -3.62
CA SER A 164 26.21 2.96 -3.89
C SER A 164 25.80 2.97 -5.37
N VAL A 165 24.50 3.14 -5.62
CA VAL A 165 23.93 3.29 -6.96
C VAL A 165 23.26 4.67 -7.03
N ASN A 166 23.67 5.52 -7.95
CA ASN A 166 23.18 6.89 -8.08
C ASN A 166 23.23 7.69 -6.74
N GLY A 167 24.29 7.48 -5.96
CA GLY A 167 24.49 8.17 -4.68
C GLY A 167 23.74 7.60 -3.48
N ALA A 168 22.83 6.64 -3.67
CA ALA A 168 22.08 5.96 -2.59
C ALA A 168 22.58 4.53 -2.37
N ARG A 169 22.56 4.06 -1.12
CA ARG A 169 22.95 2.71 -0.71
C ARG A 169 21.72 1.90 -0.30
N ILE A 170 20.78 1.74 -1.23
CA ILE A 170 19.49 1.07 -0.99
C ILE A 170 19.32 -0.21 -1.81
N TRP A 171 20.26 -0.46 -2.74
CA TRP A 171 20.15 -1.56 -3.69
C TRP A 171 21.22 -2.62 -3.45
N ILE A 172 20.78 -3.88 -3.48
CA ILE A 172 21.65 -5.05 -3.53
C ILE A 172 21.57 -5.61 -4.94
N ARG A 173 22.69 -5.57 -5.68
CA ARG A 173 22.78 -6.11 -7.03
C ARG A 173 23.50 -7.44 -7.01
N ILE A 174 22.79 -8.54 -7.37
CA ILE A 174 23.34 -9.89 -7.42
C ILE A 174 22.87 -10.56 -8.71
N ALA A 175 23.79 -11.08 -9.51
CA ALA A 175 23.52 -11.85 -10.73
C ALA A 175 22.52 -11.17 -11.71
N GLY A 176 22.61 -9.85 -11.88
CA GLY A 176 21.73 -9.08 -12.77
C GLY A 176 20.39 -8.69 -12.16
N PHE A 177 20.06 -9.14 -10.96
CA PHE A 177 18.87 -8.73 -10.22
C PHE A 177 19.20 -7.60 -9.26
N SER A 178 18.32 -6.63 -9.16
CA SER A 178 18.38 -5.51 -8.23
C SER A 178 17.28 -5.65 -7.18
N ILE A 179 17.67 -5.78 -5.92
CA ILE A 179 16.77 -5.98 -4.78
C ILE A 179 16.90 -4.76 -3.86
N GLN A 180 15.77 -4.19 -3.44
CA GLN A 180 15.70 -3.14 -2.43
C GLN A 180 15.12 -3.72 -1.14
N PRO A 181 15.96 -4.05 -0.13
CA PRO A 181 15.51 -4.71 1.09
C PRO A 181 14.55 -3.87 1.92
N GLY A 182 14.62 -2.53 1.85
CA GLY A 182 13.71 -1.61 2.51
C GLY A 182 12.23 -1.83 2.16
N GLU A 183 11.95 -2.33 0.94
CA GLU A 183 10.60 -2.69 0.52
C GLU A 183 9.99 -3.81 1.40
N PHE A 184 10.77 -4.83 1.73
CA PHE A 184 10.34 -5.92 2.62
C PHE A 184 10.29 -5.46 4.09
N ALA A 185 11.24 -4.62 4.49
CA ALA A 185 11.33 -4.09 5.85
C ALA A 185 10.06 -3.34 6.26
N LYS A 186 9.40 -2.60 5.34
CA LYS A 186 8.15 -1.86 5.63
C LYS A 186 7.01 -2.77 6.10
N VAL A 187 6.87 -3.97 5.52
CA VAL A 187 5.84 -4.94 5.93
C VAL A 187 6.18 -5.54 7.28
N LEU A 188 7.44 -5.91 7.50
CA LEU A 188 7.91 -6.46 8.77
C LEU A 188 7.77 -5.46 9.93
N LEU A 189 8.08 -4.19 9.69
CA LEU A 189 7.87 -3.11 10.67
C LEU A 189 6.37 -2.88 10.96
N ALA A 190 5.51 -2.96 9.93
CA ALA A 190 4.06 -2.88 10.14
C ALA A 190 3.55 -4.02 11.05
N VAL A 191 4.03 -5.25 10.85
CA VAL A 191 3.72 -6.40 11.73
C VAL A 191 4.20 -6.13 13.16
N PHE A 192 5.44 -5.66 13.33
CA PHE A 192 5.99 -5.35 14.64
C PHE A 192 5.20 -4.25 15.35
N PHE A 193 5.00 -3.10 14.70
CA PHE A 193 4.26 -1.98 15.30
C PHE A 193 2.83 -2.36 15.65
N ALA A 194 2.13 -3.09 14.78
CA ALA A 194 0.79 -3.56 15.03
C ALA A 194 0.73 -4.49 16.25
N ALA A 195 1.67 -5.44 16.37
CA ALA A 195 1.74 -6.38 17.49
C ALA A 195 2.08 -5.68 18.80
N TYR A 196 3.10 -4.82 18.79
CA TYR A 196 3.55 -4.10 19.99
C TYR A 196 2.48 -3.13 20.50
N LEU A 197 1.86 -2.33 19.61
CA LEU A 197 0.81 -1.40 19.98
C LEU A 197 -0.46 -2.11 20.45
N ALA A 198 -0.81 -3.27 19.85
CA ALA A 198 -1.92 -4.09 20.30
C ALA A 198 -1.71 -4.63 21.73
N ALA A 199 -0.49 -5.10 22.04
CA ALA A 199 -0.14 -5.64 23.35
C ALA A 199 -0.12 -4.56 24.46
N ASN A 200 0.29 -3.33 24.12
CA ASN A 200 0.47 -2.23 25.08
C ASN A 200 -0.66 -1.19 25.03
N ARG A 201 -1.78 -1.50 24.38
CA ARG A 201 -2.88 -0.55 24.14
C ARG A 201 -3.40 0.11 25.42
N SER A 202 -3.61 -0.66 26.47
CA SER A 202 -4.10 -0.15 27.77
C SER A 202 -3.10 0.82 28.42
N ALA A 203 -1.82 0.46 28.43
CA ALA A 203 -0.77 1.31 28.97
C ALA A 203 -0.60 2.61 28.16
N LEU A 204 -0.80 2.57 26.85
CA LEU A 204 -0.77 3.74 25.96
C LEU A 204 -2.00 4.64 26.13
N ALA A 205 -3.17 4.07 26.46
CA ALA A 205 -4.42 4.80 26.56
C ALA A 205 -4.60 5.47 27.95
N TYR A 206 -4.15 4.84 29.03
CA TYR A 206 -4.50 5.24 30.40
C TYR A 206 -3.39 5.95 31.18
N THR A 207 -2.13 5.84 30.79
CA THR A 207 -0.99 6.40 31.52
C THR A 207 -0.36 7.56 30.77
N GLY A 208 -0.92 8.76 30.94
CA GLY A 208 -0.34 9.94 30.32
C GLY A 208 -0.20 11.10 31.31
N ARG A 209 1.02 11.66 31.44
CA ARG A 209 1.24 12.94 32.11
C ARG A 209 0.68 14.06 31.22
N ARG A 210 -0.19 14.92 31.75
CA ARG A 210 -0.69 16.08 31.01
C ARG A 210 0.48 17.02 30.69
N VAL A 211 0.72 17.28 29.42
CA VAL A 211 1.73 18.26 28.99
C VAL A 211 1.01 19.58 28.81
N PHE A 212 1.50 20.64 29.44
CA PHE A 212 0.91 21.99 29.43
C PHE A 212 -0.57 22.06 29.87
N GLY A 213 -1.06 21.12 30.69
CA GLY A 213 -2.45 21.14 31.18
C GLY A 213 -3.53 20.80 30.16
N VAL A 214 -3.18 20.49 28.92
CA VAL A 214 -4.11 20.17 27.83
C VAL A 214 -4.47 18.67 27.90
N GLU A 215 -5.76 18.35 28.10
CA GLU A 215 -6.24 16.96 28.19
C GLU A 215 -5.97 16.11 26.93
N ARG A 216 -5.90 16.74 25.76
CA ARG A 216 -5.63 16.07 24.49
C ARG A 216 -4.15 15.79 24.24
N LEU A 217 -3.24 16.40 25.03
CA LEU A 217 -1.80 16.26 24.91
C LEU A 217 -1.23 15.47 26.10
N GLN A 218 -1.65 14.20 26.25
CA GLN A 218 -1.09 13.32 27.27
C GLN A 218 -0.07 12.39 26.60
N LEU A 219 1.20 12.47 27.05
CA LEU A 219 2.26 11.59 26.59
C LEU A 219 2.24 10.29 27.42
N PRO A 220 2.28 9.10 26.81
CA PRO A 220 2.44 7.84 27.53
C PRO A 220 3.73 7.81 28.35
N THR A 221 3.79 6.92 29.32
CA THR A 221 5.02 6.71 30.10
C THR A 221 6.17 6.29 29.19
N GLY A 222 7.37 6.85 29.42
CA GLY A 222 8.56 6.55 28.61
C GLY A 222 8.92 5.06 28.56
N ARG A 223 8.51 4.27 29.57
CA ARG A 223 8.72 2.82 29.61
C ARG A 223 8.01 2.09 28.45
N VAL A 224 6.83 2.56 28.01
CA VAL A 224 6.04 1.94 26.94
C VAL A 224 6.37 2.56 25.59
N LEU A 225 6.57 3.87 25.55
CA LEU A 225 6.89 4.59 24.32
C LEU A 225 8.35 4.41 23.90
N GLY A 226 9.27 4.27 24.89
CA GLY A 226 10.71 4.21 24.69
C GLY A 226 11.15 3.19 23.65
N PRO A 227 10.79 1.90 23.77
CA PRO A 227 11.20 0.88 22.79
C PRO A 227 10.73 1.17 21.36
N ILE A 228 9.51 1.71 21.21
CA ILE A 228 8.94 2.03 19.90
C ILE A 228 9.73 3.18 19.26
N VAL A 229 9.93 4.26 20.03
CA VAL A 229 10.70 5.42 19.58
C VAL A 229 12.14 5.04 19.28
N ALA A 230 12.75 4.18 20.11
CA ALA A 230 14.12 3.71 19.86
C ALA A 230 14.23 2.94 18.55
N ILE A 231 13.34 1.97 18.29
CA ILE A 231 13.33 1.21 17.04
C ILE A 231 13.05 2.12 15.84
N TRP A 232 12.12 3.06 16.00
CA TRP A 232 11.83 4.05 14.99
C TRP A 232 13.05 4.94 14.69
N LEU A 233 13.72 5.48 15.72
CA LEU A 233 14.92 6.29 15.57
C LEU A 233 16.04 5.51 14.88
N VAL A 234 16.25 4.24 15.23
CA VAL A 234 17.23 3.39 14.57
C VAL A 234 16.85 3.19 13.09
N SER A 235 15.58 2.89 12.79
CA SER A 235 15.14 2.70 11.41
C SER A 235 15.31 3.97 10.58
N VAL A 236 14.95 5.14 11.12
CA VAL A 236 15.13 6.42 10.44
C VAL A 236 16.61 6.77 10.31
N GLY A 237 17.41 6.52 11.35
CA GLY A 237 18.85 6.76 11.32
C GLY A 237 19.55 5.96 10.22
N VAL A 238 19.21 4.67 10.08
CA VAL A 238 19.72 3.83 8.99
C VAL A 238 19.33 4.40 7.63
N LEU A 239 18.06 4.78 7.45
CA LEU A 239 17.56 5.32 6.18
C LEU A 239 18.19 6.66 5.81
N VAL A 240 18.50 7.50 6.80
CA VAL A 240 19.30 8.73 6.57
C VAL A 240 20.72 8.39 6.11
N LEU A 241 21.34 7.38 6.73
CA LEU A 241 22.66 6.89 6.29
C LEU A 241 22.64 6.28 4.88
N GLU A 242 21.53 5.64 4.50
CA GLU A 242 21.29 5.11 3.15
C GLU A 242 20.91 6.20 2.14
N ARG A 243 20.59 7.42 2.60
CA ARG A 243 20.07 8.55 1.81
C ARG A 243 18.70 8.28 1.17
N ASP A 244 17.87 7.50 1.86
CA ASP A 244 16.50 7.18 1.43
C ASP A 244 15.47 7.96 2.26
N LEU A 245 15.19 9.18 1.83
CA LEU A 245 14.23 10.06 2.49
C LEU A 245 12.78 9.59 2.33
N GLY A 246 12.47 9.01 1.19
CA GLY A 246 11.11 8.55 0.90
C GLY A 246 10.68 7.46 1.86
N THR A 247 11.51 6.43 2.01
CA THR A 247 11.24 5.32 2.92
C THR A 247 11.29 5.77 4.38
N SER A 248 12.13 6.75 4.75
CA SER A 248 12.13 7.36 6.09
C SER A 248 10.79 8.04 6.42
N LEU A 249 10.27 8.84 5.48
CA LEU A 249 8.98 9.52 5.64
C LEU A 249 7.82 8.50 5.70
N LEU A 250 7.88 7.44 4.91
CA LEU A 250 6.91 6.34 4.94
C LEU A 250 6.87 5.65 6.31
N PHE A 251 8.03 5.29 6.89
CA PHE A 251 8.09 4.61 8.18
C PHE A 251 7.63 5.51 9.32
N PHE A 252 8.01 6.78 9.26
CA PHE A 252 7.53 7.76 10.22
C PHE A 252 6.02 7.94 10.14
N GLY A 253 5.48 8.14 8.94
CA GLY A 253 4.05 8.26 8.71
C GLY A 253 3.28 7.01 9.17
N LEU A 254 3.79 5.81 8.85
CA LEU A 254 3.22 4.53 9.30
C LEU A 254 3.16 4.47 10.84
N PHE A 255 4.24 4.82 11.50
CA PHE A 255 4.30 4.84 12.97
C PHE A 255 3.26 5.80 13.57
N VAL A 256 3.17 7.03 13.06
CA VAL A 256 2.21 8.04 13.53
C VAL A 256 0.76 7.58 13.32
N VAL A 257 0.45 7.03 12.14
CA VAL A 257 -0.90 6.51 11.85
C VAL A 257 -1.27 5.37 12.80
N LEU A 258 -0.39 4.39 12.96
CA LEU A 258 -0.65 3.25 13.84
C LEU A 258 -0.77 3.66 15.31
N LEU A 259 0.03 4.62 15.76
CA LEU A 259 -0.05 5.17 17.11
C LEU A 259 -1.38 5.91 17.33
N TYR A 260 -1.81 6.70 16.34
CA TYR A 260 -3.13 7.34 16.37
C TYR A 260 -4.27 6.32 16.46
N VAL A 261 -4.26 5.30 15.60
CA VAL A 261 -5.32 4.28 15.57
C VAL A 261 -5.33 3.42 16.83
N ALA A 262 -4.16 3.16 17.43
CA ALA A 262 -4.06 2.41 18.67
C ALA A 262 -4.58 3.19 19.89
N THR A 263 -4.34 4.52 19.93
CA THR A 263 -4.63 5.37 21.10
C THR A 263 -5.92 6.18 20.97
N GLY A 264 -6.38 6.46 19.76
CA GLY A 264 -7.52 7.34 19.45
C GLY A 264 -7.23 8.83 19.68
N ARG A 265 -5.96 9.24 19.86
CA ARG A 265 -5.58 10.61 20.21
C ARG A 265 -5.01 11.37 19.00
N THR A 266 -5.71 12.41 18.59
CA THR A 266 -5.29 13.28 17.44
C THR A 266 -4.01 14.06 17.72
N GLY A 267 -3.66 14.29 18.99
CA GLY A 267 -2.39 14.93 19.38
C GLY A 267 -1.14 14.25 18.80
N TRP A 268 -1.18 12.92 18.55
CA TRP A 268 -0.09 12.20 17.93
C TRP A 268 0.12 12.58 16.46
N ILE A 269 -0.96 12.88 15.73
CA ILE A 269 -0.87 13.36 14.35
C ILE A 269 -0.20 14.74 14.33
N ALA A 270 -0.65 15.65 15.21
CA ALA A 270 -0.08 17.00 15.29
C ALA A 270 1.41 16.96 15.66
N LEU A 271 1.77 16.17 16.68
CA LEU A 271 3.18 15.97 17.08
C LEU A 271 3.98 15.33 15.94
N GLY A 272 3.42 14.32 15.27
CA GLY A 272 4.05 13.66 14.13
C GLY A 272 4.33 14.64 13.01
N LEU A 273 3.37 15.45 12.59
CA LEU A 273 3.56 16.46 11.54
C LEU A 273 4.62 17.50 11.93
N LEU A 274 4.62 17.93 13.20
CA LEU A 274 5.64 18.87 13.71
C LEU A 274 7.05 18.24 13.64
N LEU A 275 7.19 16.98 14.09
CA LEU A 275 8.48 16.27 14.05
C LEU A 275 8.93 15.98 12.61
N ALA A 276 7.99 15.63 11.73
CA ALA A 276 8.30 15.44 10.30
C ALA A 276 8.82 16.74 9.68
N ALA A 277 8.16 17.87 9.93
CA ALA A 277 8.60 19.17 9.44
C ALA A 277 9.97 19.56 10.01
N ALA A 278 10.17 19.42 11.31
CA ALA A 278 11.46 19.68 11.96
C ALA A 278 12.59 18.79 11.41
N GLY A 279 12.31 17.47 11.24
CA GLY A 279 13.25 16.53 10.64
C GLY A 279 13.58 16.86 9.18
N ALA A 280 12.58 17.23 8.38
CA ALA A 280 12.78 17.61 6.99
C ALA A 280 13.66 18.86 6.86
N ILE A 281 13.44 19.87 7.72
CA ILE A 281 14.27 21.08 7.77
C ILE A 281 15.71 20.74 8.17
N ALA A 282 15.88 19.96 9.24
CA ALA A 282 17.20 19.57 9.74
C ALA A 282 17.99 18.77 8.70
N VAL A 283 17.38 17.74 8.10
CA VAL A 283 18.05 16.90 7.08
C VAL A 283 18.28 17.69 5.79
N GLY A 284 17.35 18.57 5.40
CA GLY A 284 17.50 19.45 4.23
C GLY A 284 18.68 20.42 4.34
N GLN A 285 19.09 20.79 5.57
CA GLN A 285 20.25 21.63 5.80
C GLN A 285 21.58 20.84 5.92
N LEU A 286 21.49 19.59 6.43
CA LEU A 286 22.69 18.79 6.76
C LEU A 286 23.17 17.92 5.59
N GLU A 287 22.24 17.45 4.73
CA GLU A 287 22.55 16.52 3.63
C GLU A 287 22.51 17.22 2.26
N PRO A 288 23.65 17.35 1.55
CA PRO A 288 23.71 18.06 0.26
C PRO A 288 22.77 17.48 -0.80
N HIS A 289 22.57 16.15 -0.81
CA HIS A 289 21.67 15.48 -1.76
C HIS A 289 20.20 15.87 -1.54
N VAL A 290 19.81 16.06 -0.28
CA VAL A 290 18.46 16.51 0.08
C VAL A 290 18.30 17.99 -0.22
N HIS A 291 19.34 18.78 0.04
CA HIS A 291 19.36 20.21 -0.29
C HIS A 291 19.09 20.43 -1.78
N GLY A 292 19.76 19.69 -2.67
CA GLY A 292 19.52 19.76 -4.11
C GLY A 292 18.06 19.45 -4.49
N ARG A 293 17.45 18.42 -3.89
CA ARG A 293 16.02 18.09 -4.15
C ARG A 293 15.05 19.16 -3.64
N VAL A 294 15.38 19.83 -2.53
CA VAL A 294 14.59 20.96 -1.99
C VAL A 294 14.75 22.18 -2.90
N GLU A 295 15.93 22.42 -3.45
CA GLU A 295 16.18 23.50 -4.40
C GLU A 295 15.45 23.26 -5.72
N ASP A 296 15.54 22.07 -6.30
CA ASP A 296 14.78 21.67 -7.49
C ASP A 296 13.26 21.81 -7.28
N TRP A 297 12.78 21.50 -6.06
CA TRP A 297 11.37 21.67 -5.72
C TRP A 297 10.94 23.13 -5.63
N ARG A 298 11.78 24.00 -5.06
CA ARG A 298 11.48 25.44 -4.92
C ARG A 298 11.60 26.18 -6.25
N HIS A 299 12.57 25.77 -7.06
CA HIS A 299 12.92 26.41 -8.33
C HIS A 299 12.99 25.38 -9.46
N PRO A 300 11.84 24.74 -9.82
CA PRO A 300 11.83 23.61 -10.76
C PRO A 300 12.33 23.96 -12.15
N PHE A 301 12.34 25.25 -12.52
CA PHE A 301 12.77 25.74 -13.82
C PHE A 301 14.15 26.43 -13.83
N ALA A 302 14.84 26.49 -12.67
CA ALA A 302 16.13 27.14 -12.56
C ALA A 302 17.19 26.60 -13.52
N SER A 303 17.23 25.30 -13.77
CA SER A 303 18.15 24.69 -14.75
C SER A 303 17.88 25.14 -16.18
N ILE A 304 16.63 25.44 -16.54
CA ILE A 304 16.26 26.00 -17.85
C ILE A 304 16.72 27.46 -17.94
N GLU A 305 16.49 28.24 -16.90
CA GLU A 305 16.92 29.62 -16.82
C GLU A 305 18.45 29.78 -16.88
N ALA A 306 19.19 28.78 -16.33
CA ALA A 306 20.64 28.68 -16.43
C ALA A 306 21.17 28.21 -17.79
N GLY A 307 20.28 27.81 -18.72
CA GLY A 307 20.66 27.27 -20.02
C GLY A 307 21.11 25.80 -20.04
N GLU A 308 20.95 25.08 -18.93
CA GLU A 308 21.34 23.66 -18.76
C GLU A 308 20.29 22.72 -19.32
N GLY A 309 19.08 23.24 -19.62
CA GLY A 309 17.92 22.44 -20.03
C GLY A 309 17.08 21.96 -18.85
N PRO A 310 15.92 21.30 -19.15
CA PRO A 310 14.99 20.88 -18.11
C PRO A 310 15.53 19.71 -17.28
N ASN A 311 15.40 19.79 -15.96
CA ASN A 311 15.66 18.70 -15.05
C ASN A 311 14.48 17.70 -15.02
N GLN A 312 14.59 16.58 -14.26
CA GLN A 312 13.56 15.55 -14.21
C GLN A 312 12.21 16.07 -13.71
N LEU A 313 12.19 16.98 -12.74
CA LEU A 313 10.96 17.54 -12.19
C LEU A 313 10.28 18.46 -13.21
N SER A 314 11.00 19.35 -13.86
CA SER A 314 10.44 20.21 -14.90
C SER A 314 9.92 19.41 -16.09
N GLN A 315 10.63 18.36 -16.52
CA GLN A 315 10.15 17.44 -17.55
C GLN A 315 8.86 16.70 -17.12
N SER A 316 8.76 16.31 -15.85
CA SER A 316 7.53 15.72 -15.31
C SER A 316 6.36 16.70 -15.40
N LEU A 317 6.57 17.97 -15.03
CA LEU A 317 5.55 19.01 -15.12
C LEU A 317 5.11 19.25 -16.57
N PHE A 318 6.06 19.26 -17.52
CA PHE A 318 5.74 19.35 -18.95
C PHE A 318 4.95 18.14 -19.44
N ALA A 319 5.28 16.92 -19.00
CA ALA A 319 4.53 15.73 -19.32
C ALA A 319 3.07 15.82 -18.85
N PHE A 320 2.83 16.26 -17.61
CA PHE A 320 1.46 16.50 -17.12
C PHE A 320 0.74 17.59 -17.92
N ALA A 321 1.43 18.68 -18.27
CA ALA A 321 0.85 19.75 -19.08
C ALA A 321 0.47 19.27 -20.48
N ALA A 322 1.33 18.46 -21.12
CA ALA A 322 1.08 17.86 -22.42
C ALA A 322 -0.10 16.89 -22.41
N GLY A 323 -0.28 16.14 -21.32
CA GLY A 323 -1.38 15.18 -21.16
C GLY A 323 -2.75 15.82 -21.07
N GLY A 324 -2.87 17.03 -20.55
CA GLY A 324 -4.15 17.73 -20.43
C GLY A 324 -5.23 16.87 -19.76
N THR A 325 -6.48 16.96 -20.24
CA THR A 325 -7.62 16.24 -19.65
C THR A 325 -7.67 14.75 -20.05
N PHE A 326 -7.45 14.41 -21.32
CA PHE A 326 -7.67 13.07 -21.85
C PHE A 326 -6.39 12.34 -22.26
N GLY A 327 -5.24 12.96 -22.13
CA GLY A 327 -3.95 12.41 -22.50
C GLY A 327 -3.62 12.54 -23.99
N THR A 328 -2.35 12.36 -24.29
CA THR A 328 -1.86 12.29 -25.68
C THR A 328 -2.24 10.98 -26.37
N GLY A 329 -2.62 9.97 -25.57
CA GLY A 329 -2.88 8.61 -26.01
C GLY A 329 -1.73 7.64 -25.65
N LEU A 330 -2.09 6.38 -25.37
CA LEU A 330 -1.12 5.34 -25.05
C LEU A 330 -0.10 5.14 -26.18
N GLY A 331 1.16 5.29 -25.86
CA GLY A 331 2.26 5.19 -26.82
C GLY A 331 2.62 6.48 -27.56
N LEU A 332 1.90 7.58 -27.37
CA LEU A 332 2.12 8.84 -28.09
C LEU A 332 2.79 9.95 -27.26
N GLY A 333 3.02 9.72 -25.97
CA GLY A 333 3.72 10.66 -25.11
C GLY A 333 5.23 10.76 -25.39
N ASN A 334 5.90 11.73 -24.78
CA ASN A 334 7.33 11.99 -24.86
C ASN A 334 8.04 11.91 -23.51
N SER A 335 7.44 11.25 -22.53
CA SER A 335 7.95 11.12 -21.15
C SER A 335 9.31 10.42 -21.05
N ILE A 336 9.82 9.84 -22.15
CA ILE A 336 11.20 9.36 -22.24
C ILE A 336 12.21 10.49 -22.01
N LEU A 337 11.85 11.75 -22.26
CA LEU A 337 12.67 12.92 -22.00
C LEU A 337 12.99 13.12 -20.51
N ILE A 338 12.24 12.51 -19.61
CA ILE A 338 12.55 12.47 -18.17
C ILE A 338 13.81 11.61 -17.91
N GLY A 339 14.19 10.77 -18.87
CA GLY A 339 15.36 9.89 -18.78
C GLY A 339 15.08 8.59 -18.02
N PHE A 340 16.11 8.03 -17.38
CA PHE A 340 16.05 6.72 -16.74
C PHE A 340 14.97 6.60 -15.64
N ALA A 341 14.60 7.71 -15.01
CA ALA A 341 13.59 7.73 -13.94
C ALA A 341 12.15 7.63 -14.47
N ALA A 342 11.90 7.78 -15.78
CA ALA A 342 10.58 7.65 -16.38
C ALA A 342 9.91 6.30 -16.09
N LYS A 343 10.71 5.21 -16.02
CA LYS A 343 10.22 3.85 -15.71
C LYS A 343 10.02 3.59 -14.21
N SER A 344 10.64 4.39 -13.34
CA SER A 344 10.64 4.20 -11.88
C SER A 344 9.87 5.30 -11.17
N ASP A 345 10.56 6.29 -10.67
CA ASP A 345 10.04 7.34 -9.77
C ASP A 345 9.03 8.25 -10.48
N PHE A 346 9.17 8.45 -11.78
CA PHE A 346 8.33 9.33 -12.60
C PHE A 346 7.33 8.58 -13.49
N ILE A 347 7.11 7.29 -13.28
CA ILE A 347 6.11 6.52 -14.07
C ILE A 347 4.71 7.15 -14.05
N LEU A 348 4.40 7.89 -12.97
CA LEU A 348 3.14 8.60 -12.83
C LEU A 348 3.04 9.78 -13.80
N ALA A 349 4.16 10.43 -14.14
CA ALA A 349 4.20 11.48 -15.16
C ALA A 349 3.96 10.89 -16.55
N THR A 350 4.53 9.70 -16.84
CA THR A 350 4.23 8.96 -18.08
C THR A 350 2.74 8.61 -18.17
N ALA A 351 2.16 8.11 -17.07
CA ALA A 351 0.73 7.83 -17.02
C ALA A 351 -0.11 9.11 -17.20
N GLY A 352 0.32 10.22 -16.59
CA GLY A 352 -0.37 11.52 -16.71
C GLY A 352 -0.31 12.11 -18.11
N GLU A 353 0.82 11.98 -18.80
CA GLU A 353 0.96 12.43 -20.18
C GLU A 353 0.09 11.61 -21.15
N GLU A 354 0.15 10.28 -21.05
CA GLU A 354 -0.52 9.42 -22.03
C GLU A 354 -2.01 9.19 -21.75
N LEU A 355 -2.41 9.15 -20.47
CA LEU A 355 -3.80 8.94 -20.05
C LEU A 355 -4.53 10.23 -19.64
N GLY A 356 -3.80 11.33 -19.47
CA GLY A 356 -4.33 12.61 -19.03
C GLY A 356 -4.84 12.60 -17.59
N LEU A 357 -5.44 13.71 -17.19
CA LEU A 357 -6.04 13.89 -15.86
C LEU A 357 -7.14 12.85 -15.59
N ALA A 358 -7.94 12.50 -16.60
CA ALA A 358 -9.03 11.52 -16.46
C ALA A 358 -8.47 10.12 -16.14
N GLY A 359 -7.48 9.64 -16.89
CA GLY A 359 -6.85 8.34 -16.63
C GLY A 359 -6.07 8.32 -15.33
N LEU A 360 -5.36 9.40 -15.01
CA LEU A 360 -4.63 9.54 -13.75
C LEU A 360 -5.59 9.51 -12.55
N SER A 361 -6.75 10.19 -12.65
CA SER A 361 -7.80 10.15 -11.63
C SER A 361 -8.36 8.74 -11.44
N ALA A 362 -8.54 7.98 -12.53
CA ALA A 362 -8.96 6.58 -12.44
C ALA A 362 -7.91 5.70 -11.73
N VAL A 363 -6.62 5.91 -12.00
CA VAL A 363 -5.52 5.22 -11.29
C VAL A 363 -5.53 5.57 -9.81
N PHE A 364 -5.68 6.84 -9.43
CA PHE A 364 -5.79 7.24 -8.03
C PHE A 364 -7.05 6.67 -7.36
N LEU A 365 -8.16 6.58 -8.08
CA LEU A 365 -9.37 5.93 -7.57
C LEU A 365 -9.14 4.45 -7.25
N LEU A 366 -8.39 3.72 -8.10
CA LEU A 366 -8.03 2.32 -7.82
C LEU A 366 -7.20 2.18 -6.56
N TYR A 367 -6.19 3.04 -6.36
CA TYR A 367 -5.43 3.07 -5.10
C TYR A 367 -6.32 3.46 -3.90
N GLY A 368 -7.18 4.46 -4.07
CA GLY A 368 -8.14 4.88 -3.05
C GLY A 368 -9.07 3.75 -2.63
N LEU A 369 -9.58 2.97 -3.59
CA LEU A 369 -10.40 1.79 -3.33
C LEU A 369 -9.60 0.69 -2.62
N LEU A 370 -8.36 0.43 -3.02
CA LEU A 370 -7.49 -0.57 -2.35
C LEU A 370 -7.27 -0.20 -0.88
N VAL A 371 -6.94 1.06 -0.61
CA VAL A 371 -6.72 1.60 0.74
C VAL A 371 -8.01 1.57 1.56
N GLU A 372 -9.12 2.00 0.99
CA GLU A 372 -10.43 2.00 1.63
C GLU A 372 -10.87 0.59 2.04
N ARG A 373 -10.68 -0.42 1.17
CA ARG A 373 -10.96 -1.82 1.50
C ARG A 373 -10.05 -2.34 2.61
N GLY A 374 -8.81 -1.93 2.65
CA GLY A 374 -7.89 -2.22 3.74
C GLY A 374 -8.34 -1.61 5.07
N TYR A 375 -8.74 -0.35 5.10
CA TYR A 375 -9.25 0.31 6.30
C TYR A 375 -10.59 -0.30 6.77
N ARG A 376 -11.53 -0.56 5.86
CA ARG A 376 -12.78 -1.27 6.21
C ARG A 376 -12.51 -2.65 6.81
N THR A 377 -11.53 -3.37 6.27
CA THR A 377 -11.09 -4.65 6.82
C THR A 377 -10.60 -4.49 8.26
N GLY A 378 -9.77 -3.48 8.51
CA GLY A 378 -9.28 -3.16 9.85
C GLY A 378 -10.41 -2.83 10.83
N LEU A 379 -11.39 -2.01 10.41
CA LEU A 379 -12.54 -1.64 11.24
C LEU A 379 -13.45 -2.82 11.56
N ALA A 380 -13.58 -3.79 10.64
CA ALA A 380 -14.40 -4.98 10.83
C ALA A 380 -13.75 -6.05 11.73
N LEU A 381 -12.42 -6.02 11.90
CA LEU A 381 -11.70 -6.96 12.75
C LEU A 381 -11.88 -6.62 14.23
N ARG A 382 -12.21 -7.63 15.04
CA ARG A 382 -12.38 -7.50 16.50
C ARG A 382 -11.06 -7.58 17.26
N ASP A 383 -10.09 -8.34 16.75
CA ASP A 383 -8.78 -8.46 17.41
C ASP A 383 -7.91 -7.23 17.15
N PRO A 384 -7.29 -6.67 18.21
CA PRO A 384 -6.51 -5.43 18.09
C PRO A 384 -5.33 -5.54 17.15
N PHE A 385 -4.64 -6.69 17.12
CA PHE A 385 -3.50 -6.90 16.23
C PHE A 385 -3.93 -6.89 14.76
N GLY A 386 -4.92 -7.70 14.39
CA GLY A 386 -5.42 -7.75 13.00
C GLY A 386 -5.95 -6.40 12.53
N ARG A 387 -6.63 -5.64 13.42
CA ARG A 387 -7.08 -4.28 13.13
C ARG A 387 -5.92 -3.36 12.77
N LEU A 388 -4.91 -3.29 13.63
CA LEU A 388 -3.74 -2.43 13.42
C LEU A 388 -2.91 -2.87 12.21
N LEU A 389 -2.77 -4.19 11.99
CA LEU A 389 -2.06 -4.71 10.84
C LEU A 389 -2.77 -4.34 9.53
N ALA A 390 -4.08 -4.52 9.42
CA ALA A 390 -4.84 -4.16 8.21
C ALA A 390 -4.75 -2.65 7.92
N VAL A 391 -4.91 -1.82 8.96
CA VAL A 391 -4.74 -0.36 8.85
C VAL A 391 -3.31 -0.02 8.45
N GLY A 392 -2.30 -0.64 9.06
CA GLY A 392 -0.88 -0.40 8.75
C GLY A 392 -0.55 -0.72 7.30
N LEU A 393 -0.98 -1.88 6.80
CA LEU A 393 -0.75 -2.29 5.41
C LEU A 393 -1.44 -1.35 4.40
N ALA A 394 -2.67 -0.94 4.68
CA ALA A 394 -3.39 0.05 3.87
C ALA A 394 -2.70 1.43 3.91
N SER A 395 -2.20 1.84 5.09
CA SER A 395 -1.49 3.11 5.26
C SER A 395 -0.16 3.13 4.53
N ILE A 396 0.57 2.00 4.44
CA ILE A 396 1.79 1.90 3.63
C ILE A 396 1.47 2.29 2.18
N VAL A 397 0.43 1.70 1.59
CA VAL A 397 0.03 2.02 0.21
C VAL A 397 -0.39 3.48 0.09
N ALA A 398 -1.24 3.98 1.00
CA ALA A 398 -1.73 5.35 0.97
C ALA A 398 -0.60 6.38 1.06
N LEU A 399 0.31 6.22 2.02
CA LEU A 399 1.44 7.12 2.23
C LEU A 399 2.42 7.07 1.05
N GLN A 400 2.72 5.87 0.54
CA GLN A 400 3.62 5.70 -0.60
C GLN A 400 3.05 6.40 -1.84
N VAL A 401 1.78 6.18 -2.17
CA VAL A 401 1.09 6.85 -3.29
C VAL A 401 1.09 8.37 -3.10
N PHE A 402 0.76 8.85 -1.90
CA PHE A 402 0.74 10.29 -1.60
C PHE A 402 2.12 10.94 -1.76
N VAL A 403 3.16 10.32 -1.20
CA VAL A 403 4.52 10.86 -1.25
C VAL A 403 5.08 10.86 -2.68
N ILE A 404 4.81 9.81 -3.46
CA ILE A 404 5.27 9.75 -4.86
C ILE A 404 4.50 10.75 -5.72
N ALA A 405 3.17 10.76 -5.64
CA ALA A 405 2.35 11.71 -6.39
C ALA A 405 2.72 13.15 -6.05
N GLY A 406 2.88 13.47 -4.76
CA GLY A 406 3.30 14.79 -4.30
C GLY A 406 4.68 15.18 -4.81
N GLY A 407 5.63 14.24 -4.87
CA GLY A 407 6.98 14.50 -5.38
C GLY A 407 7.00 14.82 -6.87
N VAL A 408 6.34 13.99 -7.70
CA VAL A 408 6.38 14.17 -9.17
C VAL A 408 5.51 15.34 -9.65
N THR A 409 4.52 15.77 -8.85
CA THR A 409 3.71 16.96 -9.15
C THR A 409 4.29 18.25 -8.57
N GLY A 410 5.41 18.18 -7.86
CA GLY A 410 6.02 19.35 -7.23
C GLY A 410 5.28 19.86 -5.98
N LEU A 411 4.37 19.08 -5.38
CA LEU A 411 3.68 19.44 -4.12
C LEU A 411 4.64 19.35 -2.92
N ILE A 412 5.52 18.35 -2.93
CA ILE A 412 6.59 18.13 -1.94
C ILE A 412 7.90 17.83 -2.68
N PRO A 413 9.07 17.93 -2.02
CA PRO A 413 10.34 17.53 -2.63
C PRO A 413 10.31 16.06 -3.08
N LEU A 414 10.99 15.76 -4.20
CA LEU A 414 11.06 14.42 -4.77
C LEU A 414 11.72 13.43 -3.80
N THR A 415 11.12 12.27 -3.62
CA THR A 415 11.56 11.27 -2.63
C THR A 415 12.29 10.07 -3.23
N GLY A 416 12.13 9.77 -4.52
CA GLY A 416 12.83 8.67 -5.19
C GLY A 416 12.23 7.29 -4.92
N MET A 417 10.98 7.21 -4.52
CA MET A 417 10.29 5.93 -4.30
C MET A 417 9.57 5.45 -5.57
N ALA A 418 9.46 4.12 -5.72
CA ALA A 418 8.73 3.50 -6.82
C ALA A 418 7.21 3.42 -6.53
N MET A 419 6.39 3.78 -7.54
CA MET A 419 4.92 3.68 -7.43
C MET A 419 4.48 2.22 -7.30
N PRO A 420 3.67 1.84 -6.29
CA PRO A 420 3.24 0.46 -6.09
C PRO A 420 2.60 -0.13 -7.34
N PHE A 421 3.04 -1.32 -7.78
CA PHE A 421 2.59 -2.03 -8.99
C PHE A 421 2.89 -1.36 -10.33
N LEU A 422 2.87 -0.03 -10.43
CA LEU A 422 3.04 0.70 -11.69
C LEU A 422 4.50 0.84 -12.10
N ALA A 423 5.38 1.19 -11.16
CA ALA A 423 6.77 1.48 -11.45
C ALA A 423 7.60 0.21 -11.67
N GLN A 424 8.68 0.35 -12.45
CA GLN A 424 9.74 -0.64 -12.52
C GLN A 424 10.38 -0.80 -11.14
N GLY A 425 10.27 -2.02 -10.58
CA GLY A 425 10.87 -2.32 -9.27
C GLY A 425 10.45 -3.70 -8.80
N GLY A 426 11.37 -4.66 -8.90
CA GLY A 426 11.07 -6.06 -8.55
C GLY A 426 10.65 -6.22 -7.11
N SER A 427 11.43 -5.69 -6.17
CA SER A 427 11.14 -5.78 -4.73
C SER A 427 9.82 -5.11 -4.38
N SER A 428 9.52 -3.95 -5.00
CA SER A 428 8.27 -3.24 -4.76
C SER A 428 7.06 -4.06 -5.20
N VAL A 429 7.09 -4.63 -6.42
CA VAL A 429 5.99 -5.48 -6.92
C VAL A 429 5.77 -6.70 -6.01
N VAL A 430 6.84 -7.42 -5.66
CA VAL A 430 6.75 -8.61 -4.79
C VAL A 430 6.15 -8.25 -3.43
N THR A 431 6.61 -7.15 -2.84
CA THR A 431 6.12 -6.69 -1.53
C THR A 431 4.67 -6.23 -1.60
N ASN A 432 4.27 -5.52 -2.65
CA ASN A 432 2.88 -5.08 -2.81
C ASN A 432 1.93 -6.26 -3.02
N TRP A 433 2.35 -7.33 -3.73
CA TRP A 433 1.60 -8.58 -3.79
C TRP A 433 1.47 -9.26 -2.43
N ALA A 434 2.52 -9.21 -1.59
CA ALA A 434 2.44 -9.71 -0.20
C ALA A 434 1.46 -8.88 0.65
N ILE A 435 1.44 -7.54 0.49
CA ILE A 435 0.46 -6.66 1.16
C ILE A 435 -0.98 -7.04 0.77
N VAL A 436 -1.25 -7.21 -0.53
CA VAL A 436 -2.58 -7.61 -1.02
C VAL A 436 -2.97 -8.99 -0.47
N ALA A 437 -2.04 -9.96 -0.44
CA ALA A 437 -2.29 -11.29 0.13
C ALA A 437 -2.67 -11.23 1.61
N LEU A 438 -1.95 -10.43 2.40
CA LEU A 438 -2.24 -10.23 3.82
C LEU A 438 -3.60 -9.55 4.01
N LEU A 439 -3.92 -8.51 3.22
CA LEU A 439 -5.22 -7.84 3.26
C LEU A 439 -6.37 -8.80 2.90
N ILE A 440 -6.17 -9.67 1.91
CA ILE A 440 -7.16 -10.71 1.53
C ILE A 440 -7.40 -11.67 2.71
N ARG A 441 -6.33 -12.17 3.36
CA ARG A 441 -6.46 -13.06 4.52
C ARG A 441 -7.15 -12.38 5.70
N LEU A 442 -6.81 -11.10 5.97
CA LEU A 442 -7.44 -10.30 7.01
C LEU A 442 -8.92 -10.03 6.69
N SER A 443 -9.26 -9.71 5.43
CA SER A 443 -10.64 -9.46 5.01
C SER A 443 -11.51 -10.72 5.07
N ASP A 444 -10.96 -11.88 4.70
CA ASP A 444 -11.63 -13.17 4.86
C ASP A 444 -12.00 -13.43 6.34
N ARG A 445 -11.02 -13.20 7.24
CA ARG A 445 -11.25 -13.39 8.68
C ARG A 445 -12.27 -12.41 9.26
N ALA A 446 -12.25 -11.16 8.79
CA ALA A 446 -13.21 -10.14 9.20
C ALA A 446 -14.65 -10.53 8.83
N ARG A 447 -14.85 -11.08 7.63
CA ARG A 447 -16.17 -11.38 7.09
C ARG A 447 -16.69 -12.77 7.44
N SER A 448 -15.84 -13.78 7.59
CA SER A 448 -16.26 -15.12 7.98
C SER A 448 -16.90 -15.16 9.37
N ARG A 449 -16.55 -14.24 10.25
CA ARG A 449 -17.16 -14.09 11.58
C ARG A 449 -18.48 -13.32 11.60
N LEU A 450 -18.78 -12.55 10.58
CA LEU A 450 -20.05 -11.83 10.46
C LEU A 450 -21.21 -12.76 10.05
N GLY A 451 -20.90 -13.93 9.47
CA GLY A 451 -21.87 -14.93 9.03
C GLY A 451 -22.21 -16.01 10.06
N VAL A 452 -21.56 -16.04 11.23
CA VAL A 452 -21.90 -16.96 12.31
C VAL A 452 -22.96 -16.28 13.19
N PRO A 453 -24.21 -16.82 13.28
CA PRO A 453 -25.19 -16.33 14.24
C PRO A 453 -24.55 -16.36 15.64
N ARG A 454 -24.74 -15.29 16.39
CA ARG A 454 -24.37 -15.27 17.81
C ARG A 454 -25.13 -16.44 18.44
N ALA A 455 -24.42 -17.45 18.94
CA ALA A 455 -25.05 -18.39 19.85
C ALA A 455 -25.67 -17.51 20.94
N GLU A 456 -27.01 -17.60 21.09
CA GLU A 456 -27.71 -16.93 22.17
C GLU A 456 -27.00 -17.36 23.45
N GLU A 457 -26.45 -16.41 24.15
CA GLU A 457 -25.96 -16.61 25.51
C GLU A 457 -27.14 -17.20 26.29
N PRO A 458 -27.00 -18.39 26.90
CA PRO A 458 -28.14 -18.95 27.65
C PRO A 458 -28.59 -17.88 28.64
N ALA A 459 -29.90 -17.56 28.58
CA ALA A 459 -30.51 -16.63 29.50
C ALA A 459 -30.08 -17.04 30.92
N ALA A 460 -29.47 -16.09 31.64
CA ALA A 460 -29.13 -16.32 33.02
C ALA A 460 -30.38 -16.83 33.76
N PRO A 461 -30.29 -17.91 34.57
CA PRO A 461 -31.45 -18.43 35.29
C PRO A 461 -32.00 -17.28 36.14
N GLU A 462 -33.29 -16.98 35.95
CA GLU A 462 -34.02 -16.05 36.80
C GLU A 462 -33.89 -16.59 38.22
N THR A 463 -33.07 -15.92 39.04
CA THR A 463 -33.00 -16.15 40.46
C THR A 463 -34.38 -15.79 41.04
N GLY A 464 -35.17 -16.82 41.34
CA GLY A 464 -36.48 -16.71 41.93
C GLY A 464 -36.43 -15.79 43.15
N ARG A 465 -37.19 -14.73 43.11
CA ARG A 465 -37.57 -13.96 44.28
C ARG A 465 -38.39 -14.88 45.19
N HIS A 466 -37.77 -15.43 46.24
CA HIS A 466 -38.53 -15.97 47.35
C HIS A 466 -39.19 -14.80 48.08
N GLU A 467 -40.51 -14.66 47.88
CA GLU A 467 -41.40 -13.94 48.74
C GLU A 467 -41.30 -14.52 50.17
N HIS A 468 -40.73 -13.77 51.09
CA HIS A 468 -40.98 -13.94 52.49
C HIS A 468 -42.26 -13.16 52.84
N ALA A 469 -43.42 -13.89 52.77
CA ALA A 469 -44.66 -13.49 53.43
C ALA A 469 -44.45 -13.55 54.96
N GLY A 470 -44.88 -12.49 55.58
CA GLY A 470 -44.76 -12.29 57.04
C GLY A 470 -45.57 -13.29 57.88
N ALA A 471 -45.17 -13.41 59.10
CA ALA A 471 -46.07 -13.78 60.21
C ALA A 471 -45.76 -12.87 61.40
N ALA A 472 -46.78 -12.20 61.81
CA ALA A 472 -46.84 -11.42 63.04
C ALA A 472 -46.73 -12.32 64.27
N ARG A 473 -46.02 -11.89 65.27
CA ARG A 473 -46.42 -11.73 66.65
C ARG A 473 -45.36 -10.97 67.45
#